data_68ed07d9b90856b1d0d5d6236b9bca45
#
_entry.id   68ed07d9b90856b1d0d5d6236b9bca45
#
_cell.length_a   1.000
_cell.length_b   1.000
_cell.length_c   1.000
_cell.angle_alpha   90.00
_cell.angle_beta   90.00
_cell.angle_gamma   90.00
#
_symmetry.space_group_name_H-M   'P 1'
#
loop_
_entity.id
_entity.type
_entity.pdbx_description
1 polymer ?
#
loop_
_entity_poly.entity_id
_entity_poly.type
_entity_poly.pdbx_seq_one_letter_code
_entity_poly.pdbx_strand_id
1 'polypeptide(L)'
;MSNNVRGGHKHKQSYANTRTTGKEQYYTNPDVVDVCLQEVMKHIDLKERFVLEPCGGTGEFIKGFQRIGIADDRIISYDIEPKHPKVILGNYLETKIGFKNYISITNPPFGRMSTLAKKFFNHAAEHSDYICYLIPKSW
;
A
#
# COMPACT_ATOMS: atom_id res chain seq x y z
N MET A 1 25.32 5.19 10.29
CA MET A 1 24.54 5.37 10.04
C MET A 1 23.94 5.46 10.13
N SER A 2 24.38 5.49 9.93
CA SER A 2 23.53 5.71 9.76
C SER A 2 23.03 6.06 9.96
N ASN A 3 23.36 6.39 9.78
CA ASN A 3 22.66 6.97 9.75
C ASN A 3 22.25 7.47 9.88
N ASN A 4 22.54 7.76 9.73
CA ASN A 4 21.84 8.39 9.68
C ASN A 4 21.40 8.90 9.71
N VAL A 5 21.57 9.07 9.56
CA VAL A 5 20.82 9.63 9.37
C VAL A 5 20.44 10.02 9.53
N ARG A 6 20.52 10.33 9.64
CA ARG A 6 19.98 10.68 9.56
C ARG A 6 19.22 11.07 9.77
N GLY A 7 19.30 10.95 9.88
CA GLY A 7 18.30 11.33 9.72
C GLY A 7 17.72 11.70 9.92
N GLY A 8 17.64 11.97 9.89
CA GLY A 8 16.77 12.33 9.59
C GLY A 8 16.09 12.53 9.77
N HIS A 9 15.72 12.62 9.60
CA HIS A 9 14.87 12.67 9.50
C HIS A 9 14.14 12.73 10.21
N LYS A 10 13.89 12.79 10.56
CA LYS A 10 13.21 12.65 10.97
C LYS A 10 12.34 12.56 11.61
N HIS A 11 11.81 12.35 11.94
CA HIS A 11 10.90 12.00 12.13
C HIS A 11 10.21 11.70 11.91
N LYS A 12 11.19 12.00 12.31
CA LYS A 12 10.39 11.69 11.19
C LYS A 12 10.02 10.24 11.08
N GLN A 13 9.17 9.90 10.20
CA GLN A 13 8.66 8.55 10.17
C GLN A 13 9.72 7.53 9.90
N SER A 14 9.78 6.51 10.73
CA SER A 14 10.62 5.37 10.46
C SER A 14 10.24 4.70 9.15
N TYR A 15 8.97 4.76 8.81
CA TYR A 15 8.45 4.30 7.55
C TYR A 15 9.11 5.04 6.38
N ALA A 16 9.19 6.37 6.46
CA ALA A 16 9.84 7.15 5.41
C ALA A 16 11.31 6.79 5.29
N ASN A 17 11.99 6.68 6.43
CA ASN A 17 13.41 6.36 6.42
C ASN A 17 13.68 4.98 5.85
N THR A 18 12.84 4.03 6.18
CA THR A 18 12.98 2.67 5.67
C THR A 18 12.89 2.67 4.14
N ARG A 19 11.93 3.42 3.60
CA ARG A 19 11.77 3.48 2.16
C ARG A 19 12.91 4.22 1.49
N THR A 20 13.40 5.28 2.10
CA THR A 20 14.45 6.10 1.49
C THR A 20 15.82 5.45 1.56
N THR A 21 16.03 4.50 2.44
CA THR A 21 17.29 3.79 2.48
C THR A 21 17.46 2.84 1.31
N GLY A 22 16.43 2.62 0.55
CA GLY A 22 16.46 1.68 -0.56
C GLY A 22 16.25 0.24 -0.14
N LYS A 23 16.26 -0.03 1.15
CA LYS A 23 16.07 -1.40 1.63
C LYS A 23 14.65 -1.87 1.47
N GLU A 24 13.71 -0.95 1.61
CA GLU A 24 12.29 -1.24 1.50
C GLU A 24 11.66 -0.55 0.32
N GLN A 25 12.48 0.00 -0.55
CA GLN A 25 12.01 0.74 -1.70
C GLN A 25 11.83 -0.21 -2.87
N TYR A 26 10.86 -1.07 -2.78
CA TYR A 26 10.58 -2.03 -3.82
C TYR A 26 9.56 -1.47 -4.78
N TYR A 27 9.81 -1.68 -6.06
CA TYR A 27 8.81 -1.45 -7.06
C TYR A 27 8.14 -2.77 -7.34
N THR A 28 6.84 -2.81 -7.21
CA THR A 28 6.12 -4.02 -7.50
C THR A 28 6.10 -4.23 -9.01
N ASN A 29 6.57 -5.38 -9.45
CA ASN A 29 6.58 -5.71 -10.86
C ASN A 29 5.15 -5.79 -11.37
N PRO A 30 4.83 -5.17 -12.54
CA PRO A 30 3.47 -5.22 -13.09
C PRO A 30 2.93 -6.64 -13.25
N ASP A 31 3.78 -7.61 -13.61
CA ASP A 31 3.32 -8.99 -13.75
C ASP A 31 2.90 -9.57 -12.41
N VAL A 32 3.61 -9.21 -11.35
CA VAL A 32 3.25 -9.65 -10.00
C VAL A 32 1.92 -9.04 -9.59
N VAL A 33 1.72 -7.75 -9.90
CA VAL A 33 0.43 -7.10 -9.64
C VAL A 33 -0.70 -7.85 -10.34
N ASP A 34 -0.51 -8.18 -11.60
CA ASP A 34 -1.55 -8.87 -12.37
C ASP A 34 -1.86 -10.24 -11.78
N VAL A 35 -0.83 -10.99 -11.37
CA VAL A 35 -1.02 -12.29 -10.72
C VAL A 35 -1.79 -12.13 -9.41
N CYS A 36 -1.42 -11.13 -8.60
CA CYS A 36 -2.11 -10.88 -7.35
C CYS A 36 -3.58 -10.54 -7.58
N LEU A 37 -3.86 -9.67 -8.54
CA LEU A 37 -5.25 -9.28 -8.81
C LEU A 37 -6.08 -10.43 -9.36
N GLN A 38 -5.48 -11.27 -10.19
CA GLN A 38 -6.16 -12.45 -10.68
C GLN A 38 -6.52 -13.38 -9.53
N GLU A 39 -5.61 -13.56 -8.58
CA GLU A 39 -5.89 -14.39 -7.43
C GLU A 39 -7.02 -13.82 -6.57
N VAL A 40 -6.97 -12.51 -6.32
CA VAL A 40 -8.02 -11.85 -5.54
C VAL A 40 -9.38 -12.00 -6.23
N MET A 41 -9.41 -11.82 -7.54
CA MET A 41 -10.67 -11.88 -8.29
C MET A 41 -11.30 -13.27 -8.33
N LYS A 42 -10.56 -14.30 -7.99
CA LYS A 42 -11.14 -15.64 -7.83
C LYS A 42 -12.10 -15.69 -6.64
N HIS A 43 -11.94 -14.80 -5.69
CA HIS A 43 -12.67 -14.81 -4.43
C HIS A 43 -13.57 -13.62 -4.21
N ILE A 44 -13.27 -12.50 -4.84
CA ILE A 44 -13.93 -11.22 -4.58
C ILE A 44 -14.19 -10.50 -5.90
N ASP A 45 -15.39 -9.98 -6.05
CA ASP A 45 -15.70 -9.14 -7.21
C ASP A 45 -15.21 -7.73 -6.94
N LEU A 46 -14.09 -7.37 -7.55
CA LEU A 46 -13.49 -6.06 -7.34
C LEU A 46 -14.22 -4.93 -8.04
N LYS A 47 -14.97 -5.23 -9.09
CA LYS A 47 -15.55 -4.18 -9.93
C LYS A 47 -16.62 -3.36 -9.21
N GLU A 48 -17.25 -3.93 -8.21
CA GLU A 48 -18.33 -3.25 -7.48
C GLU A 48 -17.85 -2.67 -6.16
N ARG A 49 -16.55 -2.64 -5.91
CA ARG A 49 -16.02 -2.23 -4.63
C ARG A 49 -15.04 -1.07 -4.76
N PHE A 50 -14.81 -0.40 -3.65
CA PHE A 50 -13.74 0.58 -3.56
C PHE A 50 -12.46 -0.16 -3.20
N VAL A 51 -11.38 0.15 -3.91
CA VAL A 51 -10.06 -0.43 -3.64
C VAL A 51 -9.16 0.63 -3.03
N LEU A 52 -8.41 0.22 -2.03
CA LEU A 52 -7.54 1.11 -1.28
C LEU A 52 -6.11 0.56 -1.32
N GLU A 53 -5.20 1.40 -1.81
CA GLU A 53 -3.77 1.07 -1.82
C GLU A 53 -3.09 1.99 -0.83
N PRO A 54 -2.74 1.49 0.38
CA PRO A 54 -2.24 2.36 1.45
C PRO A 54 -0.82 2.87 1.28
N CYS A 55 -0.05 2.32 0.34
CA CYS A 55 1.29 2.82 0.05
C CYS A 55 1.56 2.69 -1.44
N GLY A 56 0.94 3.60 -2.20
CA GLY A 56 0.84 3.51 -3.65
C GLY A 56 2.14 3.66 -4.42
N GLY A 57 3.08 4.43 -3.88
CA GLY A 57 4.39 4.59 -4.50
C GLY A 57 4.31 5.05 -5.94
N THR A 58 4.82 4.23 -6.85
CA THR A 58 4.82 4.53 -8.28
C THR A 58 3.50 4.20 -8.98
N GLY A 59 2.53 3.66 -8.24
CA GLY A 59 1.21 3.43 -8.78
C GLY A 59 1.02 2.12 -9.50
N GLU A 60 1.87 1.12 -9.26
CA GLU A 60 1.74 -0.13 -10.00
C GLU A 60 0.41 -0.84 -9.71
N PHE A 61 -0.03 -0.84 -8.46
CA PHE A 61 -1.35 -1.41 -8.16
C PHE A 61 -2.47 -0.56 -8.74
N ILE A 62 -2.32 0.77 -8.71
CA ILE A 62 -3.32 1.65 -9.35
C ILE A 62 -3.46 1.30 -10.83
N LYS A 63 -2.33 1.16 -11.51
CA LYS A 63 -2.34 0.79 -12.94
C LYS A 63 -2.98 -0.59 -13.14
N GLY A 64 -2.71 -1.51 -12.23
CA GLY A 64 -3.33 -2.83 -12.27
C GLY A 64 -4.84 -2.77 -12.09
N PHE A 65 -5.32 -1.96 -11.15
CA PHE A 65 -6.75 -1.77 -10.96
C PHE A 65 -7.39 -1.21 -12.22
N GLN A 66 -6.72 -0.26 -12.86
CA GLN A 66 -7.21 0.33 -14.11
C GLN A 66 -7.25 -0.70 -15.24
N ARG A 67 -6.25 -1.57 -15.32
CA ARG A 67 -6.20 -2.61 -16.35
C ARG A 67 -7.36 -3.60 -16.23
N ILE A 68 -7.80 -3.87 -15.01
CA ILE A 68 -8.93 -4.79 -14.83
C ILE A 68 -10.28 -4.07 -14.84
N GLY A 69 -10.30 -2.77 -15.09
CA GLY A 69 -11.52 -2.04 -15.33
C GLY A 69 -12.16 -1.38 -14.12
N ILE A 70 -11.42 -1.21 -13.02
CA ILE A 70 -11.95 -0.49 -11.86
C ILE A 70 -11.95 1.00 -12.21
N ALA A 71 -13.08 1.66 -11.98
CA ALA A 71 -13.22 3.08 -12.26
C ALA A 71 -12.33 3.90 -11.32
N ASP A 72 -11.78 5.01 -11.82
CA ASP A 72 -10.86 5.83 -11.04
C ASP A 72 -11.45 6.37 -9.75
N ASP A 73 -12.75 6.65 -9.73
CA ASP A 73 -13.41 7.16 -8.53
C ASP A 73 -13.58 6.09 -7.46
N ARG A 74 -13.27 4.84 -7.77
CA ARG A 74 -13.30 3.74 -6.81
C ARG A 74 -11.90 3.36 -6.34
N ILE A 75 -10.87 4.07 -6.78
CA ILE A 75 -9.47 3.79 -6.43
C ILE A 75 -8.97 4.91 -5.52
N ILE A 76 -8.51 4.54 -4.32
CA ILE A 76 -7.95 5.49 -3.37
C ILE A 76 -6.57 4.98 -2.99
N SER A 77 -5.59 5.88 -3.00
CA SER A 77 -4.23 5.49 -2.66
C SER A 77 -3.51 6.61 -1.93
N TYR A 78 -2.65 6.23 -1.00
CA TYR A 78 -1.85 7.16 -0.22
C TYR A 78 -0.39 6.77 -0.29
N ASP A 79 0.48 7.73 -0.13
CA ASP A 79 1.89 7.49 0.12
C ASP A 79 2.50 8.75 0.73
N ILE A 80 3.53 8.58 1.54
CA ILE A 80 4.26 9.71 2.09
C ILE A 80 5.20 10.31 1.04
N GLU A 81 5.50 9.55 -0.01
CA GLU A 81 6.32 10.01 -1.14
C GLU A 81 5.67 9.58 -2.45
N PRO A 82 4.56 10.22 -2.83
CA PRO A 82 3.83 9.79 -4.04
C PRO A 82 4.68 9.98 -5.28
N LYS A 83 4.63 9.00 -6.17
CA LYS A 83 5.29 9.06 -7.47
C LYS A 83 4.33 8.76 -8.60
N HIS A 84 3.04 8.95 -8.34
CA HIS A 84 1.99 8.77 -9.35
C HIS A 84 0.91 9.81 -9.06
N PRO A 85 0.35 10.45 -10.09
CA PRO A 85 -0.59 11.56 -9.89
C PRO A 85 -1.82 11.20 -9.06
N LYS A 86 -2.24 9.95 -9.08
CA LYS A 86 -3.44 9.54 -8.36
C LYS A 86 -3.17 9.20 -6.90
N VAL A 87 -1.92 9.12 -6.50
CA VAL A 87 -1.56 8.82 -5.12
C VAL A 87 -1.64 10.09 -4.29
N ILE A 88 -2.39 10.04 -3.20
CA ILE A 88 -2.57 11.18 -2.30
C ILE A 88 -1.41 11.23 -1.34
N LEU A 89 -0.81 12.43 -1.20
CA LEU A 89 0.26 12.62 -0.23
C LEU A 89 -0.31 12.52 1.18
N GLY A 90 0.20 11.59 1.96
CA GLY A 90 -0.23 11.46 3.34
C GLY A 90 0.29 10.18 3.96
N ASN A 91 0.35 10.19 5.29
CA ASN A 91 0.69 9.01 6.06
C ASN A 91 -0.60 8.21 6.30
N TYR A 92 -0.69 7.05 5.68
CA TYR A 92 -1.86 6.22 5.80
C TYR A 92 -2.20 5.91 7.26
N LEU A 93 -1.19 5.66 8.08
CA LEU A 93 -1.41 5.30 9.49
C LEU A 93 -2.04 6.43 10.31
N GLU A 94 -1.90 7.66 9.84
CA GLU A 94 -2.46 8.84 10.51
C GLU A 94 -3.74 9.33 9.84
N THR A 95 -4.17 8.68 8.79
CA THR A 95 -5.33 9.10 8.02
C THR A 95 -6.57 8.42 8.56
N LYS A 96 -7.61 9.19 8.80
CA LYS A 96 -8.90 8.65 9.21
C LYS A 96 -9.72 8.34 7.97
N ILE A 97 -10.11 7.09 7.84
CA ILE A 97 -10.85 6.63 6.68
C ILE A 97 -12.16 6.02 7.17
N GLY A 98 -13.27 6.52 6.65
CA GLY A 98 -14.57 5.95 6.99
C GLY A 98 -14.75 4.58 6.37
N PHE A 99 -15.53 3.74 7.00
CA PHE A 99 -15.80 2.41 6.48
C PHE A 99 -16.62 2.51 5.19
N LYS A 100 -16.17 1.84 4.13
CA LYS A 100 -16.84 1.88 2.83
C LYS A 100 -16.71 0.58 2.06
N ASN A 101 -16.65 -0.54 2.71
CA ASN A 101 -16.47 -1.81 2.01
C ASN A 101 -15.18 -1.82 1.19
N TYR A 102 -14.14 -1.17 1.70
CA TYR A 102 -12.87 -1.17 0.98
C TYR A 102 -12.29 -2.58 0.92
N ILE A 103 -11.60 -2.83 -0.17
CA ILE A 103 -10.63 -3.91 -0.23
C ILE A 103 -9.27 -3.25 -0.23
N SER A 104 -8.49 -3.49 0.80
CA SER A 104 -7.14 -2.94 0.90
C SER A 104 -6.18 -3.92 0.26
N ILE A 105 -5.48 -3.47 -0.77
CA ILE A 105 -4.57 -4.32 -1.54
C ILE A 105 -3.26 -3.57 -1.67
N THR A 106 -2.16 -4.18 -1.22
CA THR A 106 -0.87 -3.56 -1.33
C THR A 106 0.27 -4.54 -1.15
N ASN A 107 1.46 -4.08 -1.53
CA ASN A 107 2.73 -4.63 -1.10
C ASN A 107 3.22 -3.68 0.00
N PRO A 108 2.96 -3.98 1.28
CA PRO A 108 3.19 -3.01 2.33
C PRO A 108 4.67 -2.84 2.66
N PRO A 109 5.05 -1.69 3.24
CA PRO A 109 6.39 -1.56 3.77
C PRO A 109 6.51 -2.44 5.01
N PHE A 110 7.53 -3.30 5.04
CA PHE A 110 7.59 -4.29 6.12
C PHE A 110 8.20 -3.73 7.39
N GLY A 111 9.23 -2.90 7.27
CA GLY A 111 9.91 -2.41 8.43
C GLY A 111 10.66 -3.51 9.16
N ARG A 112 11.21 -3.16 10.32
CA ARG A 112 11.95 -4.12 11.12
C ARG A 112 10.98 -5.18 11.67
N MET A 113 11.29 -6.45 11.43
CA MET A 113 10.52 -7.59 11.92
C MET A 113 9.05 -7.50 11.51
N SER A 114 8.80 -6.92 10.37
CA SER A 114 7.45 -6.76 9.81
C SER A 114 6.50 -5.93 10.68
N THR A 115 7.03 -5.14 11.61
CA THR A 115 6.18 -4.35 12.51
C THR A 115 5.37 -3.31 11.77
N LEU A 116 5.97 -2.69 10.75
CA LEU A 116 5.28 -1.66 9.99
C LEU A 116 4.14 -2.26 9.16
N ALA A 117 4.39 -3.41 8.54
CA ALA A 117 3.34 -4.08 7.78
C ALA A 117 2.16 -4.45 8.67
N LYS A 118 2.45 -4.87 9.91
CA LYS A 118 1.39 -5.21 10.86
C LYS A 118 0.57 -3.99 11.25
N LYS A 119 1.22 -2.83 11.41
CA LYS A 119 0.49 -1.59 11.67
C LYS A 119 -0.42 -1.23 10.52
N PHE A 120 0.05 -1.39 9.30
CA PHE A 120 -0.77 -1.15 8.11
C PHE A 120 -1.96 -2.10 8.08
N PHE A 121 -1.72 -3.36 8.38
CA PHE A 121 -2.78 -4.37 8.40
C PHE A 121 -3.85 -4.02 9.45
N ASN A 122 -3.42 -3.69 10.65
CA ASN A 122 -4.35 -3.37 11.73
C ASN A 122 -5.17 -2.11 11.41
N HIS A 123 -4.51 -1.12 10.81
CA HIS A 123 -5.22 0.10 10.40
C HIS A 123 -6.25 -0.22 9.31
N ALA A 124 -5.88 -1.04 8.34
CA ALA A 124 -6.77 -1.42 7.26
C ALA A 124 -8.01 -2.14 7.78
N ALA A 125 -7.86 -2.92 8.85
CA ALA A 125 -8.98 -3.67 9.43
C ALA A 125 -10.08 -2.75 9.96
N GLU A 126 -9.77 -1.48 10.22
CA GLU A 126 -10.76 -0.54 10.75
C GLU A 126 -11.74 -0.06 9.69
N HIS A 127 -11.44 -0.21 8.41
CA HIS A 127 -12.29 0.35 7.36
C HIS A 127 -12.45 -0.56 6.14
N SER A 128 -11.93 -1.78 6.19
CA SER A 128 -11.93 -2.67 5.02
C SER A 128 -12.64 -3.97 5.32
N ASP A 129 -13.37 -4.48 4.33
CA ASP A 129 -13.97 -5.81 4.40
C ASP A 129 -12.93 -6.90 4.18
N TYR A 130 -11.98 -6.64 3.30
CA TYR A 130 -10.95 -7.60 2.91
C TYR A 130 -9.60 -6.90 2.87
N ILE A 131 -8.57 -7.63 3.24
CA ILE A 131 -7.19 -7.15 3.20
C ILE A 131 -6.38 -8.19 2.43
N CYS A 132 -5.76 -7.75 1.34
CA CYS A 132 -5.01 -8.62 0.44
C CYS A 132 -3.61 -8.05 0.30
N TYR A 133 -2.71 -8.51 1.14
CA TYR A 133 -1.36 -7.98 1.20
C TYR A 133 -0.36 -8.98 0.62
N LEU A 134 0.56 -8.45 -0.17
CA LEU A 134 1.69 -9.22 -0.67
C LEU A 134 2.77 -9.18 0.43
N ILE A 135 3.02 -10.31 1.04
CA ILE A 135 3.90 -10.38 2.20
C ILE A 135 4.98 -11.44 2.00
N PRO A 136 6.10 -11.35 2.73
CA PRO A 136 7.11 -12.39 2.66
C PRO A 136 6.56 -13.70 3.19
N LYS A 137 7.07 -14.78 2.62
CA LYS A 137 6.65 -16.12 3.03
C LYS A 137 6.91 -16.37 4.52
N SER A 138 7.94 -15.73 5.06
CA SER A 138 8.33 -15.92 6.45
C SER A 138 7.50 -15.14 7.45
N TRP A 139 6.62 -14.30 6.99
CA TRP A 139 5.76 -13.51 7.90
C TRP A 139 4.64 -14.39 8.47
#